data_067e126384eb74f5a68ca0bb90ddbc4d
#
_entry.id   067e126384eb74f5a68ca0bb90ddbc4d
#
_cell.length_a   1.000
_cell.length_b   1.000
_cell.length_c   1.000
_cell.angle_alpha   90.00
_cell.angle_beta   90.00
_cell.angle_gamma   90.00
#
_symmetry.space_group_name_H-M   'P 1'
#
loop_
_entity.id
_entity.type
_entity.pdbx_description
1 polymer ?
#
loop_
_entity_poly.entity_id
_entity_poly.type
_entity_poly.pdbx_seq_one_letter_code
_entity_poly.pdbx_strand_id
1 'polypeptide(L)'
;MVRASFTAPLTITVAGRVLKPAPESLGAVAYVQNAVARARTAPAGAQVDLFVRVDGAKVRAYVATVGNRFDRKPQDAQLVLRNLRPAIVAEKPGRALDRAAATKAIVDALRLNARLPVALTMRPVAPTVTRRSIGPVVVVHRGSNQLRLYQGTRLVRTFRVATGKTRYPTPLGRFQIVSKWANPWWHPPASDWAKGLKPVPPGPGNPLGTRWMGISSPGVGIHGTPDSASLGYSVSHGCVRMAIPEAEWLFGRVRVGTPVFIVAR
;
A
#
# COMPACT_ATOMS: atom_id res chain seq x y z
N MET A 1 -12.50 40.93 35.54
CA MET A 1 -12.23 39.49 35.52
C MET A 1 -12.71 38.77 34.25
N VAL A 2 -13.96 38.93 33.75
CA VAL A 2 -14.51 38.21 32.59
C VAL A 2 -13.68 38.40 31.30
N ARG A 3 -13.21 39.61 30.97
CA ARG A 3 -12.35 39.87 29.79
C ARG A 3 -11.04 39.09 29.84
N ALA A 4 -10.35 39.11 30.98
CA ALA A 4 -9.06 38.43 31.13
C ALA A 4 -9.20 36.89 31.01
N SER A 5 -10.28 36.29 31.48
CA SER A 5 -10.51 34.86 31.35
C SER A 5 -10.83 34.41 29.93
N PHE A 6 -11.54 35.27 29.12
CA PHE A 6 -11.87 34.93 27.74
C PHE A 6 -10.68 35.08 26.77
N THR A 7 -9.78 36.01 27.00
CA THR A 7 -8.59 36.23 26.16
C THR A 7 -7.49 35.24 26.42
N ALA A 8 -7.54 34.47 27.53
CA ALA A 8 -6.55 33.43 27.80
C ALA A 8 -6.56 32.36 26.70
N PRO A 9 -5.37 31.94 26.21
CA PRO A 9 -5.25 30.91 25.18
C PRO A 9 -5.94 29.59 25.56
N LEU A 10 -6.60 28.97 24.59
CA LEU A 10 -7.16 27.63 24.77
C LEU A 10 -6.04 26.59 24.80
N THR A 11 -5.98 25.78 25.82
CA THR A 11 -4.99 24.69 25.91
C THR A 11 -5.51 23.49 25.12
N ILE A 12 -4.80 23.11 24.07
CA ILE A 12 -5.12 21.95 23.21
C ILE A 12 -3.98 20.96 23.29
N THR A 13 -4.31 19.68 23.49
CA THR A 13 -3.30 18.59 23.47
C THR A 13 -3.56 17.69 22.27
N VAL A 14 -2.49 17.40 21.50
CA VAL A 14 -2.51 16.52 20.35
C VAL A 14 -1.22 15.75 20.21
N ALA A 15 -1.27 14.44 20.10
CA ALA A 15 -0.10 13.58 19.94
C ALA A 15 1.05 13.91 20.96
N GLY A 16 0.71 14.18 22.21
CA GLY A 16 1.67 14.52 23.28
C GLY A 16 2.23 15.94 23.21
N ARG A 17 1.72 16.80 22.34
CA ARG A 17 2.13 18.21 22.24
C ARG A 17 1.02 19.13 22.72
N VAL A 18 1.40 20.25 23.33
CA VAL A 18 0.49 21.30 23.77
C VAL A 18 0.53 22.45 22.77
N LEU A 19 -0.65 22.89 22.34
CA LEU A 19 -0.87 24.05 21.49
C LEU A 19 -1.71 25.06 22.29
N LYS A 20 -1.46 26.35 22.11
CA LYS A 20 -2.13 27.43 22.86
C LYS A 20 -2.63 28.52 21.90
N PRO A 21 -3.65 28.21 21.02
CA PRO A 21 -4.24 29.24 20.18
C PRO A 21 -5.03 30.26 21.01
N ALA A 22 -4.99 31.53 20.61
CA ALA A 22 -5.86 32.55 21.18
C ALA A 22 -7.30 32.35 20.67
N PRO A 23 -8.33 32.54 21.50
CA PRO A 23 -9.74 32.39 21.08
C PRO A 23 -10.12 33.24 19.87
N GLU A 24 -9.57 34.44 19.75
CA GLU A 24 -9.79 35.35 18.62
C GLU A 24 -9.27 34.77 17.30
N SER A 25 -8.12 34.10 17.33
CA SER A 25 -7.55 33.44 16.12
C SER A 25 -8.44 32.29 15.65
N LEU A 26 -9.23 31.71 16.55
CA LEU A 26 -10.24 30.68 16.28
C LEU A 26 -11.62 31.27 15.94
N GLY A 27 -11.71 32.61 15.81
CA GLY A 27 -12.95 33.30 15.47
C GLY A 27 -13.98 33.33 16.59
N ALA A 28 -13.54 33.25 17.84
CA ALA A 28 -14.43 33.40 18.98
C ALA A 28 -14.59 34.88 19.37
N VAL A 29 -15.85 35.31 19.57
CA VAL A 29 -16.22 36.64 19.98
C VAL A 29 -17.15 36.56 21.16
N ALA A 30 -16.79 37.15 22.30
CA ALA A 30 -17.59 37.20 23.51
C ALA A 30 -18.39 38.50 23.59
N TYR A 31 -19.69 38.42 23.86
CA TYR A 31 -20.58 39.55 24.02
C TYR A 31 -20.57 40.04 25.48
N VAL A 32 -19.43 40.54 25.93
CA VAL A 32 -19.22 40.95 27.34
C VAL A 32 -20.13 42.06 27.75
N GLN A 33 -20.36 43.08 26.92
CA GLN A 33 -21.25 44.22 27.24
C GLN A 33 -22.68 43.76 27.52
N ASN A 34 -23.19 42.81 26.70
CA ASN A 34 -24.52 42.25 26.90
C ASN A 34 -24.64 41.42 28.22
N ALA A 35 -23.57 40.71 28.56
CA ALA A 35 -23.52 39.99 29.84
C ALA A 35 -23.50 40.95 31.04
N VAL A 36 -22.70 42.02 30.95
CA VAL A 36 -22.68 43.08 31.99
C VAL A 36 -24.00 43.78 32.14
N ALA A 37 -24.69 44.12 31.03
CA ALA A 37 -26.03 44.73 31.09
C ALA A 37 -27.03 43.83 31.81
N ARG A 38 -27.07 42.53 31.50
CA ARG A 38 -27.93 41.55 32.18
C ARG A 38 -27.55 41.38 33.65
N ALA A 39 -26.29 41.40 33.98
CA ALA A 39 -25.83 41.26 35.37
C ALA A 39 -26.27 42.43 36.25
N ARG A 40 -26.37 43.64 35.67
CA ARG A 40 -26.81 44.84 36.41
C ARG A 40 -28.30 44.77 36.82
N THR A 41 -29.12 44.04 36.08
CA THR A 41 -30.55 43.88 36.34
C THR A 41 -30.93 42.54 36.97
N ALA A 42 -29.94 41.66 37.12
CA ALA A 42 -30.19 40.34 37.72
C ALA A 42 -30.28 40.41 39.24
N PRO A 43 -31.06 39.51 39.90
CA PRO A 43 -31.08 39.39 41.34
C PRO A 43 -29.69 39.03 41.90
N ALA A 44 -29.46 39.42 43.18
CA ALA A 44 -28.19 39.06 43.85
C ALA A 44 -28.01 37.53 43.86
N GLY A 45 -26.81 37.06 43.41
CA GLY A 45 -26.50 35.63 43.35
C GLY A 45 -26.94 34.95 42.03
N ALA A 46 -27.62 35.64 41.12
CA ALA A 46 -28.01 35.07 39.83
C ALA A 46 -26.78 34.78 38.95
N GLN A 47 -26.79 33.64 38.31
CA GLN A 47 -25.76 33.26 37.31
C GLN A 47 -26.08 33.93 35.96
N VAL A 48 -25.14 34.65 35.41
CA VAL A 48 -25.27 35.33 34.10
C VAL A 48 -24.28 34.72 33.10
N ASP A 49 -24.83 33.99 32.13
CA ASP A 49 -24.02 33.33 31.11
C ASP A 49 -23.34 34.33 30.15
N LEU A 50 -22.09 34.07 29.80
CA LEU A 50 -21.37 34.79 28.77
C LEU A 50 -21.72 34.16 27.40
N PHE A 51 -22.38 34.94 26.53
CA PHE A 51 -22.66 34.48 25.18
C PHE A 51 -21.43 34.63 24.32
N VAL A 52 -20.99 33.52 23.69
CA VAL A 52 -19.84 33.44 22.82
C VAL A 52 -20.27 32.97 21.43
N ARG A 53 -20.03 33.77 20.41
CA ARG A 53 -20.14 33.39 19.01
C ARG A 53 -18.78 32.79 18.53
N VAL A 54 -18.84 31.67 17.83
CA VAL A 54 -17.63 31.02 17.27
C VAL A 54 -17.79 30.88 15.76
N ASP A 55 -16.79 31.31 15.01
CA ASP A 55 -16.72 31.10 13.58
C ASP A 55 -16.21 29.67 13.29
N GLY A 56 -17.13 28.77 12.97
CA GLY A 56 -16.80 27.37 12.68
C GLY A 56 -15.86 27.19 11.47
N ALA A 57 -15.82 28.15 10.53
CA ALA A 57 -14.91 28.07 9.39
C ALA A 57 -13.44 28.30 9.83
N LYS A 58 -13.21 29.28 10.71
CA LYS A 58 -11.89 29.52 11.29
C LYS A 58 -11.40 28.36 12.13
N VAL A 59 -12.29 27.75 12.93
CA VAL A 59 -11.94 26.53 13.70
C VAL A 59 -11.59 25.37 12.76
N ARG A 60 -12.37 25.13 11.71
CA ARG A 60 -12.02 24.07 10.72
C ARG A 60 -10.69 24.33 10.03
N ALA A 61 -10.38 25.57 9.65
CA ALA A 61 -9.10 25.95 9.06
C ALA A 61 -7.94 25.68 10.04
N TYR A 62 -8.09 26.06 11.30
CA TYR A 62 -7.10 25.76 12.32
C TYR A 62 -6.90 24.24 12.51
N VAL A 63 -8.00 23.48 12.62
CA VAL A 63 -7.97 22.02 12.74
C VAL A 63 -7.29 21.38 11.52
N ALA A 64 -7.52 21.90 10.32
CA ALA A 64 -6.82 21.44 9.11
C ALA A 64 -5.31 21.66 9.22
N THR A 65 -4.86 22.82 9.68
CA THR A 65 -3.44 23.12 9.91
C THR A 65 -2.82 22.17 10.93
N VAL A 66 -3.53 21.91 12.06
CA VAL A 66 -3.10 20.93 13.07
C VAL A 66 -3.02 19.54 12.45
N GLY A 67 -4.05 19.12 11.69
CA GLY A 67 -4.04 17.84 10.99
C GLY A 67 -2.82 17.70 10.08
N ASN A 68 -2.56 18.67 9.20
CA ASN A 68 -1.42 18.65 8.29
C ASN A 68 -0.06 18.51 9.01
N ARG A 69 0.06 19.07 10.20
CA ARG A 69 1.28 18.98 11.02
C ARG A 69 1.45 17.61 11.68
N PHE A 70 0.39 16.99 12.14
CA PHE A 70 0.44 15.77 12.97
C PHE A 70 0.06 14.49 12.23
N ASP A 71 -0.64 14.58 11.10
CA ASP A 71 -0.96 13.42 10.27
C ASP A 71 0.30 12.74 9.77
N ARG A 72 0.22 11.43 9.66
CA ARG A 72 1.27 10.59 9.05
C ARG A 72 0.59 9.59 8.13
N LYS A 73 1.03 9.58 6.88
CA LYS A 73 0.56 8.59 5.90
C LYS A 73 1.02 7.19 6.32
N PRO A 74 0.19 6.17 6.12
CA PRO A 74 0.62 4.79 6.29
C PRO A 74 1.70 4.45 5.26
N GLN A 75 2.55 3.48 5.59
CA GLN A 75 3.52 2.91 4.67
C GLN A 75 3.12 1.46 4.41
N ASP A 76 2.97 1.11 3.15
CA ASP A 76 2.65 -0.25 2.73
C ASP A 76 3.83 -1.20 2.92
N ALA A 77 3.53 -2.47 3.15
CA ALA A 77 4.53 -3.53 3.11
C ALA A 77 5.14 -3.63 1.71
N GLN A 78 6.45 -3.82 1.64
CA GLN A 78 7.18 -3.92 0.38
C GLN A 78 7.86 -5.28 0.26
N LEU A 79 7.65 -5.93 -0.89
CA LEU A 79 8.38 -7.12 -1.25
C LEU A 79 9.70 -6.74 -1.91
N VAL A 80 10.80 -7.20 -1.34
CA VAL A 80 12.16 -7.01 -1.84
C VAL A 80 12.89 -8.35 -1.93
N LEU A 81 14.02 -8.39 -2.62
CA LEU A 81 14.94 -9.52 -2.55
C LEU A 81 16.11 -9.20 -1.62
N ARG A 82 16.43 -10.12 -0.72
CA ARG A 82 17.65 -10.12 0.09
C ARG A 82 18.31 -11.47 -0.02
N ASN A 83 19.58 -11.50 -0.40
CA ASN A 83 20.32 -12.74 -0.63
C ASN A 83 19.56 -13.72 -1.57
N LEU A 84 19.00 -13.18 -2.65
CA LEU A 84 18.24 -13.91 -3.68
C LEU A 84 16.98 -14.62 -3.15
N ARG A 85 16.46 -14.20 -1.99
CA ARG A 85 15.22 -14.71 -1.39
C ARG A 85 14.23 -13.56 -1.16
N PRO A 86 12.94 -13.81 -1.27
CA PRO A 86 11.94 -12.81 -0.90
C PRO A 86 12.08 -12.38 0.55
N ALA A 87 12.08 -11.10 0.78
CA ALA A 87 12.02 -10.48 2.10
C ALA A 87 10.94 -9.40 2.10
N ILE A 88 10.36 -9.14 3.26
CA ILE A 88 9.28 -8.16 3.39
C ILE A 88 9.77 -7.05 4.32
N VAL A 89 9.76 -5.81 3.82
CA VAL A 89 9.79 -4.62 4.65
C VAL A 89 8.38 -4.45 5.20
N ALA A 90 8.23 -4.49 6.52
CA ALA A 90 6.94 -4.45 7.17
C ALA A 90 6.23 -3.11 6.94
N GLU A 91 4.92 -3.18 6.84
CA GLU A 91 4.03 -2.03 6.84
C GLU A 91 4.14 -1.23 8.13
N LYS A 92 3.84 0.08 8.04
CA LYS A 92 3.69 0.95 9.20
C LYS A 92 2.32 1.65 9.14
N PRO A 93 1.50 1.57 10.20
CA PRO A 93 0.26 2.31 10.23
C PRO A 93 0.52 3.81 10.22
N GLY A 94 -0.33 4.54 9.53
CA GLY A 94 -0.42 5.98 9.59
C GLY A 94 -1.28 6.43 10.78
N ARG A 95 -1.44 7.74 10.89
CA ARG A 95 -2.39 8.35 11.82
C ARG A 95 -2.94 9.63 11.22
N ALA A 96 -4.18 9.94 11.50
CA ALA A 96 -4.84 11.17 11.07
C ALA A 96 -5.62 11.78 12.22
N LEU A 97 -5.67 13.11 12.27
CA LEU A 97 -6.51 13.83 13.23
C LEU A 97 -8.00 13.57 12.91
N ASP A 98 -8.79 13.24 13.92
CA ASP A 98 -10.24 13.26 13.80
C ASP A 98 -10.72 14.71 13.71
N ARG A 99 -10.74 15.23 12.47
CA ARG A 99 -11.05 16.64 12.22
C ARG A 99 -12.47 17.02 12.65
N ALA A 100 -13.42 16.11 12.53
CA ALA A 100 -14.81 16.38 12.93
C ALA A 100 -14.92 16.49 14.46
N ALA A 101 -14.40 15.50 15.19
CA ALA A 101 -14.38 15.51 16.64
C ALA A 101 -13.55 16.67 17.19
N ALA A 102 -12.39 16.97 16.59
CA ALA A 102 -11.55 18.10 16.97
C ALA A 102 -12.26 19.45 16.82
N THR A 103 -12.93 19.66 15.67
CA THR A 103 -13.69 20.88 15.43
C THR A 103 -14.79 21.04 16.45
N LYS A 104 -15.59 19.99 16.70
CA LYS A 104 -16.65 20.01 17.69
C LYS A 104 -16.11 20.34 19.09
N ALA A 105 -15.06 19.66 19.53
CA ALA A 105 -14.48 19.85 20.85
C ALA A 105 -13.96 21.28 21.08
N ILE A 106 -13.31 21.87 20.07
CA ILE A 106 -12.82 23.25 20.15
C ILE A 106 -13.98 24.25 20.16
N VAL A 107 -14.99 24.07 19.32
CA VAL A 107 -16.18 24.95 19.30
C VAL A 107 -16.90 24.90 20.63
N ASP A 108 -17.13 23.71 21.19
CA ASP A 108 -17.80 23.54 22.46
C ASP A 108 -17.01 24.18 23.61
N ALA A 109 -15.70 23.96 23.66
CA ALA A 109 -14.82 24.56 24.66
C ALA A 109 -14.86 26.10 24.63
N LEU A 110 -14.86 26.69 23.43
CA LEU A 110 -14.94 28.14 23.23
C LEU A 110 -16.31 28.69 23.64
N ARG A 111 -17.39 28.01 23.24
CA ARG A 111 -18.78 28.43 23.60
C ARG A 111 -19.02 28.38 25.10
N LEU A 112 -18.58 27.30 25.75
CA LEU A 112 -18.73 27.10 27.17
C LEU A 112 -17.70 27.90 27.99
N ASN A 113 -16.80 28.64 27.33
CA ASN A 113 -15.67 29.28 27.99
C ASN A 113 -14.88 28.31 28.92
N ALA A 114 -14.82 27.04 28.51
CA ALA A 114 -14.15 26.00 29.26
C ALA A 114 -12.62 26.20 29.23
N ARG A 115 -11.98 26.02 30.36
CA ARG A 115 -10.50 26.21 30.50
C ARG A 115 -9.73 24.90 30.71
N LEU A 116 -10.46 23.78 30.74
CA LEU A 116 -9.82 22.46 30.74
C LEU A 116 -9.13 22.19 29.39
N PRO A 117 -7.99 21.49 29.38
CA PRO A 117 -7.32 21.11 28.16
C PRO A 117 -8.22 20.31 27.22
N VAL A 118 -8.29 20.72 25.95
CA VAL A 118 -9.02 20.02 24.90
C VAL A 118 -8.10 18.96 24.28
N ALA A 119 -8.36 17.69 24.55
CA ALA A 119 -7.61 16.59 23.96
C ALA A 119 -8.14 16.26 22.56
N LEU A 120 -7.26 16.37 21.54
CA LEU A 120 -7.60 16.01 20.16
C LEU A 120 -7.16 14.57 19.87
N THR A 121 -8.08 13.78 19.33
CA THR A 121 -7.87 12.36 19.06
C THR A 121 -7.23 12.13 17.70
N MET A 122 -6.17 11.34 17.67
CA MET A 122 -5.57 10.81 16.45
C MET A 122 -6.14 9.41 16.18
N ARG A 123 -6.63 9.19 14.97
CA ARG A 123 -7.12 7.86 14.51
C ARG A 123 -6.03 7.14 13.73
N PRO A 124 -5.85 5.83 13.92
CA PRO A 124 -4.94 5.05 13.08
C PRO A 124 -5.46 5.00 11.64
N VAL A 125 -4.53 5.06 10.68
CA VAL A 125 -4.80 4.86 9.25
C VAL A 125 -4.09 3.58 8.82
N ALA A 126 -4.86 2.60 8.39
CA ALA A 126 -4.31 1.31 7.98
C ALA A 126 -3.55 1.44 6.65
N PRO A 127 -2.43 0.71 6.46
CA PRO A 127 -1.80 0.55 5.17
C PRO A 127 -2.68 -0.28 4.24
N THR A 128 -2.54 -0.05 2.93
CA THR A 128 -3.30 -0.79 1.90
C THR A 128 -2.70 -2.18 1.69
N VAL A 129 -1.36 -2.29 1.71
CA VAL A 129 -0.66 -3.56 1.57
C VAL A 129 -0.01 -3.92 2.90
N THR A 130 -0.36 -5.09 3.43
CA THR A 130 0.23 -5.63 4.65
C THR A 130 1.13 -6.83 4.32
N ARG A 131 2.02 -7.22 5.23
CA ARG A 131 2.83 -8.44 5.08
C ARG A 131 1.98 -9.69 4.84
N ARG A 132 0.75 -9.73 5.36
CA ARG A 132 -0.19 -10.85 5.21
C ARG A 132 -0.83 -10.89 3.83
N SER A 133 -0.95 -9.75 3.15
CA SER A 133 -1.53 -9.67 1.81
C SER A 133 -0.53 -9.98 0.69
N ILE A 134 0.78 -10.06 1.00
CA ILE A 134 1.79 -10.48 0.03
C ILE A 134 1.63 -11.97 -0.20
N GLY A 135 1.11 -12.30 -1.38
CA GLY A 135 0.77 -13.65 -1.80
C GLY A 135 1.95 -14.44 -2.39
N PRO A 136 1.70 -15.25 -3.42
CA PRO A 136 2.75 -16.03 -4.07
C PRO A 136 3.81 -15.12 -4.73
N VAL A 137 5.05 -15.57 -4.67
CA VAL A 137 6.23 -14.93 -5.29
C VAL A 137 7.02 -16.00 -6.01
N VAL A 138 7.38 -15.75 -7.26
CA VAL A 138 8.24 -16.63 -8.05
C VAL A 138 9.65 -16.05 -8.09
N VAL A 139 10.66 -16.88 -7.84
CA VAL A 139 12.07 -16.53 -8.01
C VAL A 139 12.72 -17.54 -8.95
N VAL A 140 13.21 -17.08 -10.10
CA VAL A 140 13.96 -17.90 -11.07
C VAL A 140 15.43 -17.64 -10.87
N HIS A 141 16.17 -18.67 -10.55
CA HIS A 141 17.63 -18.69 -10.44
C HIS A 141 18.20 -19.20 -11.78
N ARG A 142 18.60 -18.27 -12.64
CA ARG A 142 19.04 -18.59 -14.00
C ARG A 142 20.29 -19.44 -14.03
N GLY A 143 21.27 -19.17 -13.16
CA GLY A 143 22.54 -19.89 -13.14
C GLY A 143 22.44 -21.33 -12.63
N SER A 144 21.45 -21.63 -11.78
CA SER A 144 21.20 -22.99 -11.30
C SER A 144 20.01 -23.67 -11.98
N ASN A 145 19.36 -23.02 -12.94
CA ASN A 145 18.16 -23.53 -13.63
C ASN A 145 17.07 -24.00 -12.64
N GLN A 146 16.79 -23.18 -11.65
CA GLN A 146 15.77 -23.44 -10.65
C GLN A 146 14.70 -22.35 -10.62
N LEU A 147 13.46 -22.75 -10.47
CA LEU A 147 12.35 -21.86 -10.13
C LEU A 147 11.87 -22.19 -8.72
N ARG A 148 11.72 -21.20 -7.88
CA ARG A 148 11.23 -21.34 -6.51
C ARG A 148 9.94 -20.57 -6.33
N LEU A 149 8.91 -21.25 -5.84
CA LEU A 149 7.66 -20.60 -5.42
C LEU A 149 7.72 -20.35 -3.92
N TYR A 150 7.37 -19.12 -3.53
CA TYR A 150 7.23 -18.70 -2.15
C TYR A 150 5.79 -18.24 -1.88
N GLN A 151 5.33 -18.44 -0.66
CA GLN A 151 4.17 -17.77 -0.11
C GLN A 151 4.68 -16.72 0.89
N GLY A 152 4.60 -15.44 0.50
CA GLY A 152 5.34 -14.40 1.21
C GLY A 152 6.85 -14.66 1.19
N THR A 153 7.43 -14.95 2.35
CA THR A 153 8.86 -15.31 2.48
C THR A 153 9.10 -16.82 2.65
N ARG A 154 8.03 -17.60 2.84
CA ARG A 154 8.13 -19.06 3.06
C ARG A 154 8.26 -19.79 1.73
N LEU A 155 9.35 -20.54 1.56
CA LEU A 155 9.53 -21.43 0.41
C LEU A 155 8.44 -22.51 0.41
N VAL A 156 7.73 -22.64 -0.70
CA VAL A 156 6.69 -23.65 -0.92
C VAL A 156 7.26 -24.84 -1.69
N ARG A 157 7.91 -24.57 -2.83
CA ARG A 157 8.47 -25.62 -3.70
C ARG A 157 9.59 -25.07 -4.60
N THR A 158 10.55 -25.94 -4.91
CA THR A 158 11.60 -25.71 -5.89
C THR A 158 11.37 -26.62 -7.08
N PHE A 159 11.56 -26.09 -8.27
CA PHE A 159 11.43 -26.81 -9.55
C PHE A 159 12.72 -26.73 -10.34
N ARG A 160 13.04 -27.80 -11.04
CA ARG A 160 14.09 -27.81 -12.06
C ARG A 160 13.50 -27.27 -13.36
N VAL A 161 14.12 -26.28 -13.95
CA VAL A 161 13.60 -25.57 -15.14
C VAL A 161 14.68 -25.46 -16.23
N ALA A 162 14.26 -25.16 -17.47
CA ALA A 162 15.21 -24.68 -18.47
C ALA A 162 15.09 -23.17 -18.59
N THR A 163 16.24 -22.52 -18.78
CA THR A 163 16.31 -21.07 -19.01
C THR A 163 16.94 -20.75 -20.38
N GLY A 164 16.99 -19.47 -20.74
CA GLY A 164 17.52 -19.04 -22.01
C GLY A 164 19.01 -19.30 -22.19
N LYS A 165 19.40 -19.76 -23.38
CA LYS A 165 20.81 -19.92 -23.79
C LYS A 165 21.49 -18.55 -23.90
N THR A 166 22.83 -18.54 -23.97
CA THR A 166 23.65 -17.32 -23.98
C THR A 166 23.22 -16.30 -25.05
N ARG A 167 22.85 -16.75 -26.26
CA ARG A 167 22.39 -15.87 -27.35
C ARG A 167 20.99 -15.28 -27.11
N TYR A 168 20.12 -15.95 -26.30
CA TYR A 168 18.77 -15.55 -26.00
C TYR A 168 18.52 -15.73 -24.48
N PRO A 169 19.17 -14.93 -23.64
CA PRO A 169 19.13 -15.16 -22.20
C PRO A 169 17.76 -14.82 -21.60
N THR A 170 17.32 -15.59 -20.63
CA THR A 170 16.20 -15.20 -19.79
C THR A 170 16.54 -13.88 -19.10
N PRO A 171 15.71 -12.81 -19.22
CA PRO A 171 16.04 -11.48 -18.72
C PRO A 171 16.16 -11.47 -17.20
N LEU A 172 17.12 -10.73 -16.66
CA LEU A 172 17.25 -10.49 -15.22
C LEU A 172 16.39 -9.31 -14.80
N GLY A 173 15.83 -9.36 -13.59
CA GLY A 173 15.08 -8.24 -13.05
C GLY A 173 13.86 -8.64 -12.24
N ARG A 174 12.98 -7.65 -12.03
CA ARG A 174 11.70 -7.80 -11.37
C ARG A 174 10.59 -7.65 -12.39
N PHE A 175 9.77 -8.67 -12.48
CA PHE A 175 8.63 -8.78 -13.37
C PHE A 175 7.38 -9.14 -12.59
N GLN A 176 6.26 -9.25 -13.28
CA GLN A 176 5.02 -9.82 -12.76
C GLN A 176 4.37 -10.68 -13.84
N ILE A 177 3.55 -11.65 -13.44
CA ILE A 177 2.71 -12.39 -14.37
C ILE A 177 1.65 -11.42 -14.91
N VAL A 178 1.54 -11.30 -16.24
CA VAL A 178 0.60 -10.41 -16.92
C VAL A 178 -0.48 -11.17 -17.70
N SER A 179 -0.23 -12.44 -18.02
CA SER A 179 -1.20 -13.29 -18.70
C SER A 179 -1.09 -14.74 -18.25
N LYS A 180 -2.22 -15.47 -18.30
CA LYS A 180 -2.29 -16.90 -17.99
C LYS A 180 -3.22 -17.57 -18.97
N TRP A 181 -2.70 -18.58 -19.69
CA TRP A 181 -3.49 -19.33 -20.68
C TRP A 181 -3.38 -20.83 -20.40
N ALA A 182 -4.52 -21.51 -20.40
CA ALA A 182 -4.61 -22.95 -20.40
C ALA A 182 -4.73 -23.44 -21.83
N ASN A 183 -3.99 -24.50 -22.16
CA ASN A 183 -3.93 -25.10 -23.49
C ASN A 183 -3.72 -24.04 -24.59
N PRO A 184 -2.59 -23.28 -24.52
CA PRO A 184 -2.35 -22.18 -25.44
C PRO A 184 -2.02 -22.67 -26.85
N TRP A 185 -2.39 -21.91 -27.86
CA TRP A 185 -1.71 -21.96 -29.15
C TRP A 185 -0.30 -21.44 -29.00
N TRP A 186 0.67 -22.07 -29.65
CA TRP A 186 1.99 -21.50 -29.81
C TRP A 186 2.05 -20.75 -31.15
N HIS A 187 2.40 -19.49 -31.10
CA HIS A 187 2.67 -18.68 -32.28
C HIS A 187 4.17 -18.37 -32.35
N PRO A 188 4.83 -18.61 -33.49
CA PRO A 188 6.24 -18.24 -33.65
C PRO A 188 6.42 -16.74 -33.37
N PRO A 189 7.39 -16.36 -32.53
CA PRO A 189 7.69 -14.93 -32.31
C PRO A 189 8.37 -14.34 -33.56
N ALA A 190 8.29 -13.00 -33.70
CA ALA A 190 8.98 -12.26 -34.74
C ALA A 190 10.48 -12.18 -34.46
N SER A 191 11.19 -13.30 -34.60
CA SER A 191 12.62 -13.42 -34.36
C SER A 191 13.27 -14.40 -35.36
N ASP A 192 14.55 -14.21 -35.66
CA ASP A 192 15.25 -14.99 -36.71
C ASP A 192 15.20 -16.49 -36.49
N TRP A 193 15.27 -16.96 -35.24
CA TRP A 193 15.22 -18.38 -34.93
C TRP A 193 13.86 -19.03 -35.18
N ALA A 194 12.78 -18.23 -35.26
CA ALA A 194 11.42 -18.69 -35.49
C ALA A 194 10.94 -18.45 -36.92
N LYS A 195 11.77 -17.89 -37.77
CA LYS A 195 11.45 -17.58 -39.18
C LYS A 195 11.07 -18.85 -39.93
N GLY A 196 9.92 -18.84 -40.56
CA GLY A 196 9.39 -20.00 -41.34
C GLY A 196 8.67 -21.05 -40.49
N LEU A 197 8.67 -20.97 -39.17
CA LEU A 197 7.91 -21.88 -38.34
C LEU A 197 6.40 -21.53 -38.41
N LYS A 198 5.55 -22.55 -38.26
CA LYS A 198 4.09 -22.40 -38.30
C LYS A 198 3.52 -22.42 -36.87
N PRO A 199 2.35 -21.78 -36.61
CA PRO A 199 1.65 -21.93 -35.36
C PRO A 199 1.36 -23.40 -35.04
N VAL A 200 1.43 -23.76 -33.75
CA VAL A 200 1.16 -25.11 -33.25
C VAL A 200 -0.08 -25.07 -32.34
N PRO A 201 -1.12 -25.88 -32.63
CA PRO A 201 -2.33 -25.94 -31.81
C PRO A 201 -2.05 -26.54 -30.43
N PRO A 202 -3.00 -26.40 -29.48
CA PRO A 202 -2.96 -27.14 -28.23
C PRO A 202 -2.87 -28.65 -28.46
N GLY A 203 -2.09 -29.33 -27.64
CA GLY A 203 -1.95 -30.79 -27.69
C GLY A 203 -0.52 -31.28 -27.53
N PRO A 204 -0.31 -32.61 -27.72
CA PRO A 204 1.02 -33.20 -27.68
C PRO A 204 1.94 -32.54 -28.72
N GLY A 205 3.15 -32.22 -28.34
CA GLY A 205 4.11 -31.55 -29.22
C GLY A 205 4.03 -30.00 -29.21
N ASN A 206 3.04 -29.38 -28.60
CA ASN A 206 3.04 -27.92 -28.44
C ASN A 206 4.22 -27.48 -27.57
N PRO A 207 5.08 -26.58 -28.06
CA PRO A 207 6.28 -26.14 -27.32
C PRO A 207 5.99 -25.50 -25.96
N LEU A 208 4.78 -24.97 -25.75
CA LEU A 208 4.33 -24.34 -24.50
C LEU A 208 3.72 -25.34 -23.51
N GLY A 209 3.57 -26.61 -23.94
CA GLY A 209 2.81 -27.59 -23.15
C GLY A 209 1.37 -27.15 -22.95
N THR A 210 0.84 -27.36 -21.74
CA THR A 210 -0.56 -27.11 -21.43
C THR A 210 -0.82 -25.79 -20.70
N ARG A 211 0.23 -25.08 -20.29
CA ARG A 211 0.11 -23.83 -19.50
C ARG A 211 1.13 -22.80 -19.93
N TRP A 212 0.65 -21.57 -20.06
CA TRP A 212 1.45 -20.37 -20.29
C TRP A 212 1.19 -19.33 -19.20
N MET A 213 2.25 -18.79 -18.64
CA MET A 213 2.25 -17.68 -17.68
C MET A 213 3.21 -16.61 -18.22
N GLY A 214 2.67 -15.66 -19.00
CA GLY A 214 3.45 -14.55 -19.56
C GLY A 214 3.85 -13.56 -18.49
N ILE A 215 5.10 -13.12 -18.53
CA ILE A 215 5.59 -12.09 -17.60
C ILE A 215 5.67 -10.72 -18.27
N SER A 216 5.87 -9.65 -17.49
CA SER A 216 5.94 -8.27 -17.98
C SER A 216 7.19 -7.94 -18.81
N SER A 217 7.96 -8.96 -19.22
CA SER A 217 8.98 -8.87 -20.27
C SER A 217 8.38 -9.36 -21.58
N PRO A 218 8.38 -8.56 -22.67
CA PRO A 218 7.76 -8.93 -23.93
C PRO A 218 8.28 -10.28 -24.47
N GLY A 219 7.36 -11.15 -24.85
CA GLY A 219 7.67 -12.46 -25.44
C GLY A 219 8.24 -13.50 -24.46
N VAL A 220 8.37 -13.19 -23.18
CA VAL A 220 8.89 -14.10 -22.15
C VAL A 220 7.79 -14.61 -21.24
N GLY A 221 7.86 -15.91 -20.95
CA GLY A 221 6.90 -16.55 -20.03
C GLY A 221 7.48 -17.77 -19.34
N ILE A 222 6.71 -18.29 -18.39
CA ILE A 222 6.93 -19.57 -17.72
C ILE A 222 5.90 -20.55 -18.29
N HIS A 223 6.32 -21.70 -18.78
CA HIS A 223 5.41 -22.62 -19.46
C HIS A 223 5.84 -24.07 -19.33
N GLY A 224 4.93 -24.99 -19.63
CA GLY A 224 5.26 -26.41 -19.75
C GLY A 224 6.13 -26.71 -20.98
N THR A 225 6.80 -27.85 -21.01
CA THR A 225 7.50 -28.32 -22.20
C THR A 225 7.36 -29.84 -22.36
N PRO A 226 7.13 -30.35 -23.59
CA PRO A 226 7.24 -31.77 -23.88
C PRO A 226 8.70 -32.25 -23.88
N ASP A 227 9.68 -31.35 -24.06
CA ASP A 227 11.11 -31.63 -24.04
C ASP A 227 11.63 -31.62 -22.60
N SER A 228 11.42 -32.73 -21.90
CA SER A 228 11.87 -32.91 -20.51
C SER A 228 13.39 -32.97 -20.38
N ALA A 229 14.12 -33.35 -21.44
CA ALA A 229 15.57 -33.41 -21.44
C ALA A 229 16.21 -32.01 -21.35
N SER A 230 15.51 -30.98 -21.76
CA SER A 230 15.96 -29.59 -21.63
C SER A 230 16.01 -29.06 -20.20
N LEU A 231 15.31 -29.70 -19.27
CA LEU A 231 15.19 -29.23 -17.88
C LEU A 231 16.52 -29.35 -17.13
N GLY A 232 16.91 -28.28 -16.45
CA GLY A 232 18.19 -28.13 -15.77
C GLY A 232 19.29 -27.49 -16.63
N TYR A 233 18.97 -27.12 -17.88
CA TYR A 233 19.93 -26.54 -18.80
C TYR A 233 19.47 -25.15 -19.31
N SER A 234 20.45 -24.35 -19.76
CA SER A 234 20.20 -23.04 -20.38
C SER A 234 20.15 -23.19 -21.90
N VAL A 235 19.00 -23.64 -22.41
CA VAL A 235 18.84 -24.05 -23.84
C VAL A 235 17.64 -23.39 -24.53
N SER A 236 16.77 -22.68 -23.79
CA SER A 236 15.60 -22.01 -24.38
C SER A 236 15.96 -20.74 -25.16
N HIS A 237 14.98 -20.13 -25.81
CA HIS A 237 15.11 -18.83 -26.46
C HIS A 237 14.59 -17.68 -25.56
N GLY A 238 14.78 -17.78 -24.23
CA GLY A 238 14.46 -16.73 -23.26
C GLY A 238 13.36 -17.11 -22.26
N CYS A 239 12.42 -17.96 -22.63
CA CYS A 239 11.37 -18.44 -21.72
C CYS A 239 11.91 -19.42 -20.67
N VAL A 240 11.15 -19.56 -19.58
CA VAL A 240 11.42 -20.55 -18.52
C VAL A 240 10.53 -21.78 -18.77
N ARG A 241 11.16 -22.92 -19.08
CA ARG A 241 10.47 -24.19 -19.33
C ARG A 241 10.36 -25.02 -18.06
N MET A 242 9.24 -25.66 -17.84
CA MET A 242 8.94 -26.55 -16.71
C MET A 242 8.41 -27.90 -17.23
N ALA A 243 8.51 -28.95 -16.45
CA ALA A 243 7.73 -30.17 -16.68
C ALA A 243 6.23 -29.79 -16.72
N ILE A 244 5.46 -30.41 -17.64
CA ILE A 244 4.04 -30.08 -17.84
C ILE A 244 3.25 -30.18 -16.53
N PRO A 245 3.32 -31.28 -15.74
CA PRO A 245 2.58 -31.36 -14.48
C PRO A 245 2.99 -30.30 -13.45
N GLU A 246 4.27 -29.89 -13.47
CA GLU A 246 4.75 -28.84 -12.56
C GLU A 246 4.28 -27.45 -13.00
N ALA A 247 4.23 -27.19 -14.31
CA ALA A 247 3.67 -25.96 -14.85
C ALA A 247 2.16 -25.84 -14.51
N GLU A 248 1.41 -26.94 -14.60
CA GLU A 248 0.00 -26.99 -14.19
C GLU A 248 -0.17 -26.74 -12.69
N TRP A 249 0.69 -27.35 -11.88
CA TRP A 249 0.69 -27.16 -10.44
C TRP A 249 0.98 -25.70 -10.05
N LEU A 250 1.99 -25.09 -10.69
CA LEU A 250 2.34 -23.68 -10.49
C LEU A 250 1.22 -22.74 -10.96
N PHE A 251 0.66 -23.03 -12.14
CA PHE A 251 -0.43 -22.25 -12.73
C PHE A 251 -1.63 -22.10 -11.77
N GLY A 252 -2.00 -23.16 -11.05
CA GLY A 252 -3.08 -23.10 -10.06
C GLY A 252 -2.78 -22.26 -8.81
N ARG A 253 -1.52 -21.89 -8.58
CA ARG A 253 -1.06 -21.21 -7.36
C ARG A 253 -0.61 -19.77 -7.56
N VAL A 254 -0.42 -19.35 -8.79
CA VAL A 254 -0.08 -17.98 -9.15
C VAL A 254 -1.24 -17.29 -9.86
N ARG A 255 -1.26 -15.96 -9.84
CA ARG A 255 -2.29 -15.14 -10.49
C ARG A 255 -1.63 -14.01 -11.30
N VAL A 256 -2.39 -13.36 -12.16
CA VAL A 256 -1.96 -12.10 -12.77
C VAL A 256 -1.64 -11.11 -11.66
N GLY A 257 -0.51 -10.40 -11.79
CA GLY A 257 0.08 -9.57 -10.76
C GLY A 257 1.05 -10.29 -9.81
N THR A 258 1.18 -11.63 -9.86
CA THR A 258 2.18 -12.36 -9.06
C THR A 258 3.60 -11.87 -9.42
N PRO A 259 4.39 -11.40 -8.42
CA PRO A 259 5.77 -10.98 -8.65
C PRO A 259 6.66 -12.12 -9.10
N VAL A 260 7.49 -11.86 -10.10
CA VAL A 260 8.51 -12.78 -10.63
C VAL A 260 9.86 -12.08 -10.58
N PHE A 261 10.79 -12.63 -9.83
CA PHE A 261 12.17 -12.18 -9.81
C PHE A 261 13.02 -13.17 -10.62
N ILE A 262 13.85 -12.68 -11.49
CA ILE A 262 14.81 -13.49 -12.23
C ILE A 262 16.21 -13.00 -11.87
N VAL A 263 17.00 -13.87 -11.28
CA VAL A 263 18.33 -13.58 -10.75
C VAL A 263 19.40 -14.43 -11.44
N ALA A 264 20.65 -13.96 -11.43
CA ALA A 264 21.74 -14.61 -12.15
C ALA A 264 22.16 -15.94 -11.50
N ARG A 265 22.07 -16.04 -10.17
CA ARG A 265 22.49 -17.22 -9.38
C ARG A 265 21.31 -17.89 -8.72
#